data_d49c5f6c1c40819cf9d6d6b642a779d1
#
_entry.id   d49c5f6c1c40819cf9d6d6b642a779d1
#
_cell.length_a   1.000
_cell.length_b   1.000
_cell.length_c   1.000
_cell.angle_alpha   90.00
_cell.angle_beta   90.00
_cell.angle_gamma   90.00
#
_symmetry.space_group_name_H-M   'P 1'
#
loop_
_entity.id
_entity.type
_entity.pdbx_description
1 polymer ?
#
loop_
_entity_poly.entity_id
_entity_poly.type
_entity_poly.pdbx_seq_one_letter_code
_entity_poly.pdbx_strand_id
1 'polypeptide(L)'
;MKHILTFTFAVALAACTSAQSTESTPEKASSTAIKLSGQTDTAIFAGGCFWCVESDFEKLPGVIEAVSGYSGGDMKNPTYRNHGRHVEVAKIIFDPTVITYDELLDYYWVHIDPTDNTGQFCDKGHAYIPVIYARPDQIAAAESSKAGIIKTKPFPDPIVVPVLPAKTFWEAEGYHQDYYKKNPRKYKYYRNGCRRDARVKQLWGAK
;
A
#
# COMPACT_ATOMS: atom_id res chain seq x y z
N MET A 1 -63.31 -49.55 50.42
CA MET A 1 -63.90 -49.78 49.10
C MET A 1 -62.93 -49.12 48.12
N LYS A 2 -62.23 -49.94 47.32
CA LYS A 2 -61.14 -49.51 46.42
C LYS A 2 -61.73 -49.45 45.01
N HIS A 3 -61.66 -48.27 44.39
CA HIS A 3 -61.94 -48.12 42.96
C HIS A 3 -60.65 -48.13 42.20
N ILE A 4 -60.46 -49.12 41.33
CA ILE A 4 -59.37 -49.27 40.41
C ILE A 4 -59.76 -48.54 39.11
N LEU A 5 -59.01 -47.51 38.72
CA LEU A 5 -59.17 -46.78 37.47
C LEU A 5 -58.11 -47.28 36.47
N THR A 6 -58.59 -47.95 35.46
CA THR A 6 -57.75 -48.48 34.35
C THR A 6 -57.50 -47.36 33.35
N PHE A 7 -56.23 -47.01 33.18
CA PHE A 7 -55.80 -46.06 32.13
C PHE A 7 -55.33 -46.82 30.90
N THR A 8 -56.07 -46.64 29.82
CA THR A 8 -55.72 -47.16 28.50
C THR A 8 -54.67 -46.21 27.85
N PHE A 9 -53.46 -46.74 27.52
CA PHE A 9 -52.41 -46.03 26.84
C PHE A 9 -52.62 -46.14 25.33
N ALA A 10 -52.95 -45.04 24.66
CA ALA A 10 -52.94 -44.94 23.21
C ALA A 10 -51.55 -44.60 22.72
N VAL A 11 -50.96 -45.51 21.95
CA VAL A 11 -49.65 -45.28 21.28
C VAL A 11 -49.91 -44.51 19.99
N ALA A 12 -49.49 -43.26 19.95
CA ALA A 12 -49.43 -42.46 18.70
C ALA A 12 -48.10 -42.69 18.02
N LEU A 13 -48.09 -43.30 16.83
CA LEU A 13 -46.92 -43.34 15.95
C LEU A 13 -46.71 -41.97 15.36
N ALA A 14 -45.66 -41.30 15.79
CA ALA A 14 -45.16 -40.09 15.13
C ALA A 14 -44.25 -40.50 13.96
N ALA A 15 -44.66 -40.18 12.74
CA ALA A 15 -43.84 -40.31 11.54
C ALA A 15 -42.79 -39.19 11.56
N CYS A 16 -41.54 -39.57 11.69
CA CYS A 16 -40.41 -38.67 11.50
C CYS A 16 -40.21 -38.38 10.00
N THR A 17 -40.64 -37.22 9.53
CA THR A 17 -40.23 -36.65 8.27
C THR A 17 -38.80 -36.07 8.45
N SER A 18 -37.84 -36.71 7.86
CA SER A 18 -36.46 -36.20 7.76
C SER A 18 -36.43 -35.00 6.84
N ALA A 19 -36.29 -33.79 7.42
CA ALA A 19 -35.95 -32.60 6.68
C ALA A 19 -34.46 -32.69 6.30
N GLN A 20 -34.16 -32.88 5.01
CA GLN A 20 -32.84 -32.71 4.47
C GLN A 20 -32.46 -31.23 4.51
N SER A 21 -31.61 -30.84 5.43
CA SER A 21 -30.91 -29.56 5.40
C SER A 21 -29.91 -29.59 4.24
N THR A 22 -30.23 -28.83 3.20
CA THR A 22 -29.25 -28.50 2.15
C THR A 22 -28.16 -27.60 2.74
N GLU A 23 -27.03 -28.19 3.07
CA GLU A 23 -25.81 -27.51 3.47
C GLU A 23 -25.28 -26.78 2.26
N SER A 24 -25.50 -25.44 2.20
CA SER A 24 -24.90 -24.57 1.20
C SER A 24 -23.41 -24.44 1.52
N THR A 25 -22.60 -25.17 0.78
CA THR A 25 -21.14 -25.01 0.77
C THR A 25 -20.82 -23.55 0.39
N PRO A 26 -20.02 -22.80 1.17
CA PRO A 26 -19.61 -21.47 0.76
C PRO A 26 -18.75 -21.61 -0.49
N GLU A 27 -19.22 -21.02 -1.58
CA GLU A 27 -18.50 -20.88 -2.83
C GLU A 27 -17.17 -20.18 -2.55
N LYS A 28 -16.09 -20.94 -2.65
CA LYS A 28 -14.71 -20.47 -2.50
C LYS A 28 -14.49 -19.37 -3.56
N ALA A 29 -14.45 -18.10 -3.11
CA ALA A 29 -14.12 -16.99 -3.98
C ALA A 29 -12.86 -17.35 -4.77
N SER A 30 -13.03 -17.56 -6.06
CA SER A 30 -11.93 -17.79 -6.99
C SER A 30 -11.09 -16.52 -7.01
N SER A 31 -9.95 -16.54 -6.32
CA SER A 31 -8.93 -15.54 -6.54
C SER A 31 -8.46 -15.72 -7.99
N THR A 32 -8.98 -14.87 -8.87
CA THR A 32 -8.50 -14.80 -10.24
C THR A 32 -7.03 -14.37 -10.13
N ALA A 33 -6.12 -15.33 -10.26
CA ALA A 33 -4.69 -15.05 -10.32
C ALA A 33 -4.49 -14.15 -11.55
N ILE A 34 -4.11 -12.90 -11.31
CA ILE A 34 -3.79 -11.95 -12.38
C ILE A 34 -2.60 -12.55 -13.12
N LYS A 35 -2.82 -12.93 -14.38
CA LYS A 35 -1.76 -13.44 -15.25
C LYS A 35 -0.96 -12.23 -15.71
N LEU A 36 0.21 -12.01 -15.11
CA LEU A 36 1.12 -10.95 -15.54
C LEU A 36 1.51 -11.17 -17.01
N SER A 37 1.54 -10.09 -17.79
CA SER A 37 1.80 -10.12 -19.23
C SER A 37 3.24 -10.49 -19.59
N GLY A 38 4.14 -10.49 -18.60
CA GLY A 38 5.59 -10.61 -18.80
C GLY A 38 6.26 -9.29 -19.20
N GLN A 39 5.47 -8.26 -19.49
CA GLN A 39 5.96 -6.90 -19.71
C GLN A 39 6.02 -6.18 -18.36
N THR A 40 7.15 -5.56 -18.03
CA THR A 40 7.34 -4.81 -16.79
C THR A 40 7.80 -3.40 -17.07
N ASP A 41 7.36 -2.46 -16.23
CA ASP A 41 7.85 -1.10 -16.21
C ASP A 41 8.23 -0.71 -14.78
N THR A 42 8.86 0.46 -14.59
CA THR A 42 9.34 0.90 -13.28
C THR A 42 9.00 2.36 -13.01
N ALA A 43 8.71 2.68 -11.73
CA ALA A 43 8.57 4.03 -11.21
C ALA A 43 9.42 4.21 -9.96
N ILE A 44 9.88 5.43 -9.64
CA ILE A 44 10.66 5.71 -8.43
C ILE A 44 10.00 6.84 -7.65
N PHE A 45 9.60 6.53 -6.42
CA PHE A 45 8.93 7.47 -5.52
C PHE A 45 9.65 7.58 -4.18
N ALA A 46 9.83 8.83 -3.73
CA ALA A 46 10.23 9.16 -2.38
C ALA A 46 9.02 9.65 -1.58
N GLY A 47 8.79 9.12 -0.40
CA GLY A 47 7.62 9.46 0.42
C GLY A 47 7.89 9.29 1.93
N GLY A 48 9.07 9.69 2.39
CA GLY A 48 9.57 9.43 3.74
C GLY A 48 10.22 8.05 3.83
N CYS A 49 10.09 7.41 4.98
CA CYS A 49 10.64 6.07 5.20
C CYS A 49 10.24 5.09 4.08
N PHE A 50 11.23 4.53 3.42
CA PHE A 50 11.03 3.62 2.29
C PHE A 50 10.28 2.33 2.67
N TRP A 51 10.36 1.83 3.93
CA TRP A 51 9.53 0.71 4.39
C TRP A 51 8.03 0.98 4.24
N CYS A 52 7.63 2.25 4.46
CA CYS A 52 6.23 2.64 4.33
C CYS A 52 5.82 2.73 2.86
N VAL A 53 6.66 3.32 2.02
CA VAL A 53 6.40 3.43 0.58
C VAL A 53 6.32 2.04 -0.04
N GLU A 54 7.30 1.17 0.22
CA GLU A 54 7.30 -0.24 -0.19
C GLU A 54 6.01 -0.95 0.25
N SER A 55 5.69 -0.91 1.55
CA SER A 55 4.47 -1.55 2.09
C SER A 55 3.18 -1.01 1.48
N ASP A 56 3.12 0.25 1.09
CA ASP A 56 1.92 0.83 0.50
C ASP A 56 1.75 0.36 -0.95
N PHE A 57 2.80 0.44 -1.76
CA PHE A 57 2.72 0.08 -3.17
C PHE A 57 2.57 -1.42 -3.44
N GLU A 58 3.19 -2.30 -2.66
CA GLU A 58 3.06 -3.75 -2.84
C GLU A 58 1.65 -4.31 -2.64
N LYS A 59 0.73 -3.52 -2.12
CA LYS A 59 -0.68 -3.90 -1.97
C LYS A 59 -1.49 -3.72 -3.26
N LEU A 60 -0.93 -2.98 -4.21
CA LEU A 60 -1.65 -2.67 -5.45
C LEU A 60 -1.62 -3.85 -6.42
N PRO A 61 -2.79 -4.27 -6.94
CA PRO A 61 -2.81 -5.21 -8.06
C PRO A 61 -2.01 -4.66 -9.23
N GLY A 62 -1.16 -5.48 -9.83
CA GLY A 62 -0.28 -5.09 -10.93
C GLY A 62 1.10 -4.62 -10.49
N VAL A 63 1.31 -4.28 -9.22
CA VAL A 63 2.67 -4.12 -8.66
C VAL A 63 3.25 -5.51 -8.42
N ILE A 64 4.40 -5.76 -9.03
CA ILE A 64 5.11 -7.03 -8.95
C ILE A 64 6.03 -7.03 -7.74
N GLU A 65 6.72 -5.91 -7.53
CA GLU A 65 7.68 -5.73 -6.44
C GLU A 65 7.88 -4.24 -6.16
N ALA A 66 8.12 -3.88 -4.91
CA ALA A 66 8.62 -2.57 -4.53
C ALA A 66 9.94 -2.74 -3.78
N VAL A 67 11.00 -2.15 -4.30
CA VAL A 67 12.37 -2.30 -3.78
C VAL A 67 12.78 -1.03 -3.06
N SER A 68 13.06 -1.11 -1.76
CA SER A 68 13.60 0.00 -0.96
C SER A 68 15.01 0.36 -1.40
N GLY A 69 15.32 1.64 -1.50
CA GLY A 69 16.63 2.09 -1.96
C GLY A 69 16.89 3.58 -1.79
N TYR A 70 17.91 4.04 -2.46
CA TYR A 70 18.40 5.42 -2.41
C TYR A 70 18.52 5.99 -3.83
N SER A 71 18.13 7.26 -4.02
CA SER A 71 18.32 7.97 -5.29
C SER A 71 18.46 9.48 -5.07
N GLY A 72 18.76 10.21 -6.14
CA GLY A 72 18.82 11.68 -6.14
C GLY A 72 20.17 12.30 -5.75
N GLY A 73 21.00 11.62 -4.98
CA GLY A 73 22.36 12.04 -4.64
C GLY A 73 23.38 11.66 -5.70
N ASP A 74 24.66 11.99 -5.44
CA ASP A 74 25.78 11.72 -6.35
C ASP A 74 26.78 10.69 -5.76
N MET A 75 26.60 10.29 -4.50
CA MET A 75 27.42 9.27 -3.85
C MET A 75 27.19 7.90 -4.50
N LYS A 76 28.29 7.19 -4.79
CA LYS A 76 28.25 5.81 -5.26
C LYS A 76 28.17 4.85 -4.07
N ASN A 77 27.41 3.76 -4.25
CA ASN A 77 27.22 2.71 -3.23
C ASN A 77 26.78 3.29 -1.86
N PRO A 78 25.70 4.06 -1.81
CA PRO A 78 25.18 4.57 -0.55
C PRO A 78 24.75 3.41 0.36
N THR A 79 24.80 3.67 1.66
CA THR A 79 24.32 2.75 2.70
C THR A 79 23.41 3.50 3.67
N TYR A 80 22.64 2.81 4.47
CA TYR A 80 21.76 3.44 5.46
C TYR A 80 22.52 4.39 6.40
N ARG A 81 23.75 4.03 6.77
CA ARG A 81 24.59 4.86 7.65
C ARG A 81 25.26 6.03 6.93
N ASN A 82 25.43 5.92 5.64
CA ASN A 82 26.08 6.95 4.83
C ASN A 82 25.53 6.92 3.40
N HIS A 83 24.50 7.70 3.17
CA HIS A 83 23.88 7.86 1.85
C HIS A 83 24.04 9.28 1.29
N GLY A 84 24.87 10.13 1.92
CA GLY A 84 25.18 11.48 1.44
C GLY A 84 23.91 12.33 1.28
N ARG A 85 23.67 12.81 0.06
CA ARG A 85 22.46 13.58 -0.29
C ARG A 85 21.41 12.74 -1.03
N HIS A 86 21.49 11.42 -0.96
CA HIS A 86 20.40 10.60 -1.46
C HIS A 86 19.15 10.73 -0.57
N VAL A 87 18.01 10.47 -1.20
CA VAL A 87 16.70 10.36 -0.55
C VAL A 87 16.34 8.89 -0.49
N GLU A 88 15.66 8.46 0.57
CA GLU A 88 15.03 7.15 0.63
C GLU A 88 13.91 7.07 -0.40
N VAL A 89 13.94 6.06 -1.24
CA VAL A 89 12.97 5.83 -2.32
C VAL A 89 12.50 4.38 -2.35
N ALA A 90 11.36 4.14 -2.95
CA ALA A 90 10.96 2.82 -3.43
C ALA A 90 10.95 2.83 -4.97
N LYS A 91 11.60 1.82 -5.57
CA LYS A 91 11.47 1.49 -6.98
C LYS A 91 10.34 0.49 -7.14
N ILE A 92 9.29 0.90 -7.82
CA ILE A 92 8.09 0.11 -8.06
C ILE A 92 8.23 -0.58 -9.40
N ILE A 93 8.22 -1.90 -9.42
CA ILE A 93 8.21 -2.74 -10.61
C ILE A 93 6.77 -3.20 -10.82
N PHE A 94 6.19 -2.91 -11.96
CA PHE A 94 4.76 -3.14 -12.20
C PHE A 94 4.48 -3.68 -13.61
N ASP A 95 3.34 -4.33 -13.79
CA ASP A 95 2.80 -4.73 -15.08
C ASP A 95 1.91 -3.60 -15.62
N PRO A 96 2.35 -2.87 -16.67
CA PRO A 96 1.62 -1.73 -17.21
C PRO A 96 0.29 -2.09 -17.88
N THR A 97 0.02 -3.38 -18.07
CA THR A 97 -1.29 -3.85 -18.57
C THR A 97 -2.31 -4.05 -17.45
N VAL A 98 -1.88 -4.04 -16.18
CA VAL A 98 -2.72 -4.22 -14.99
C VAL A 98 -2.87 -2.92 -14.23
N ILE A 99 -1.78 -2.15 -14.09
CA ILE A 99 -1.77 -0.83 -13.44
C ILE A 99 -0.89 0.12 -14.23
N THR A 100 -1.39 1.30 -14.50
CA THR A 100 -0.67 2.34 -15.26
C THR A 100 0.22 3.20 -14.37
N TYR A 101 1.18 3.91 -14.98
CA TYR A 101 1.99 4.89 -14.24
C TYR A 101 1.13 6.03 -13.65
N ASP A 102 0.07 6.46 -14.34
CA ASP A 102 -0.85 7.48 -13.85
C ASP A 102 -1.61 7.01 -12.59
N GLU A 103 -2.06 5.75 -12.54
CA GLU A 103 -2.68 5.16 -11.34
C GLU A 103 -1.70 5.03 -10.19
N LEU A 104 -0.42 4.74 -10.45
CA LEU A 104 0.63 4.77 -9.41
C LEU A 104 0.86 6.19 -8.88
N LEU A 105 0.80 7.22 -9.73
CA LEU A 105 0.88 8.62 -9.31
C LEU A 105 -0.32 9.02 -8.45
N ASP A 106 -1.52 8.65 -8.85
CA ASP A 106 -2.74 8.92 -8.08
C ASP A 106 -2.68 8.27 -6.70
N TYR A 107 -2.18 7.03 -6.64
CA TYR A 107 -1.96 6.33 -5.38
C TYR A 107 -0.89 7.00 -4.52
N TYR A 108 0.22 7.43 -5.12
CA TYR A 108 1.30 8.13 -4.43
C TYR A 108 0.81 9.37 -3.68
N TRP A 109 0.08 10.27 -4.39
CA TRP A 109 -0.37 11.54 -3.81
C TRP A 109 -1.15 11.37 -2.52
N VAL A 110 -2.00 10.38 -2.47
CA VAL A 110 -2.91 10.14 -1.36
C VAL A 110 -2.33 9.24 -0.25
N HIS A 111 -1.06 8.91 -0.33
CA HIS A 111 -0.32 8.14 0.68
C HIS A 111 0.87 8.89 1.28
N ILE A 112 1.02 10.16 0.93
CA ILE A 112 2.04 11.06 1.49
C ILE A 112 1.40 12.32 2.10
N ASP A 113 2.21 13.09 2.84
CA ASP A 113 1.92 14.50 3.11
C ASP A 113 2.60 15.36 2.05
N PRO A 114 1.89 15.80 1.00
CA PRO A 114 2.49 16.56 -0.09
C PRO A 114 2.77 18.01 0.28
N THR A 115 2.49 18.44 1.51
CA THR A 115 2.67 19.81 2.01
C THR A 115 3.94 19.99 2.84
N ASP A 116 4.66 18.89 3.14
CA ASP A 116 5.86 18.91 3.97
C ASP A 116 7.12 18.55 3.16
N ASN A 117 8.00 19.52 2.92
CA ASN A 117 9.28 19.37 2.25
C ASN A 117 10.47 19.20 3.22
N THR A 118 10.22 19.13 4.52
CA THR A 118 11.25 18.93 5.55
C THR A 118 11.47 17.47 5.92
N GLY A 119 10.65 16.59 5.37
CA GLY A 119 10.58 15.16 5.63
C GLY A 119 9.15 14.67 5.50
N GLN A 120 8.84 13.52 6.07
CA GLN A 120 7.49 12.98 6.07
C GLN A 120 7.13 12.45 7.46
N PHE A 121 5.99 12.88 7.96
CA PHE A 121 5.44 12.46 9.25
C PHE A 121 6.45 12.66 10.41
N CYS A 122 6.92 11.59 11.06
CA CYS A 122 7.91 11.67 12.13
C CYS A 122 9.36 11.69 11.62
N ASP A 123 9.59 11.34 10.35
CA ASP A 123 10.93 11.30 9.78
C ASP A 123 11.28 12.65 9.19
N LYS A 124 12.29 13.29 9.73
CA LYS A 124 12.71 14.64 9.32
C LYS A 124 14.12 14.62 8.72
N GLY A 125 14.34 15.54 7.83
CA GLY A 125 15.61 15.70 7.12
C GLY A 125 15.53 15.32 5.65
N HIS A 126 16.60 15.67 4.93
CA HIS A 126 16.67 15.54 3.47
C HIS A 126 16.42 14.13 2.94
N ALA A 127 16.84 13.11 3.70
CA ALA A 127 16.62 11.71 3.31
C ALA A 127 15.14 11.33 3.15
N TYR A 128 14.24 12.06 3.80
CA TYR A 128 12.82 11.72 3.91
C TYR A 128 11.88 12.70 3.19
N ILE A 129 12.41 13.58 2.36
CA ILE A 129 11.55 14.49 1.56
C ILE A 129 10.75 13.73 0.51
N PRO A 130 9.52 14.15 0.18
CA PRO A 130 8.74 13.55 -0.89
C PRO A 130 9.25 14.04 -2.26
N VAL A 131 9.48 13.13 -3.19
CA VAL A 131 9.95 13.42 -4.56
C VAL A 131 9.39 12.37 -5.52
N ILE A 132 8.99 12.80 -6.71
CA ILE A 132 8.75 11.92 -7.85
C ILE A 132 9.99 11.96 -8.74
N TYR A 133 10.71 10.83 -8.86
CA TYR A 133 11.81 10.69 -9.80
C TYR A 133 11.30 10.08 -11.10
N ALA A 134 11.19 10.90 -12.13
CA ALA A 134 10.58 10.51 -13.40
C ALA A 134 11.65 10.31 -14.50
N ARG A 135 11.53 9.21 -15.26
CA ARG A 135 12.30 9.04 -16.50
C ARG A 135 11.83 10.03 -17.55
N PRO A 136 12.60 10.28 -18.64
CA PRO A 136 12.21 11.23 -19.68
C PRO A 136 10.82 10.99 -20.27
N ASP A 137 10.41 9.73 -20.44
CA ASP A 137 9.10 9.31 -20.92
C ASP A 137 7.97 9.48 -19.89
N GLN A 138 8.29 9.60 -18.62
CA GLN A 138 7.35 9.74 -17.49
C GLN A 138 7.16 11.19 -17.04
N ILE A 139 8.08 12.11 -17.36
CA ILE A 139 8.06 13.49 -16.85
C ILE A 139 6.75 14.19 -17.15
N ALA A 140 6.25 14.10 -18.38
CA ALA A 140 5.01 14.78 -18.79
C ALA A 140 3.79 14.28 -18.00
N ALA A 141 3.67 12.98 -17.77
CA ALA A 141 2.60 12.38 -16.97
C ALA A 141 2.71 12.81 -15.51
N ALA A 142 3.91 12.78 -14.91
CA ALA A 142 4.13 13.21 -13.53
C ALA A 142 3.79 14.68 -13.28
N GLU A 143 4.20 15.57 -14.19
CA GLU A 143 3.85 17.01 -14.09
C GLU A 143 2.36 17.26 -14.32
N SER A 144 1.73 16.55 -15.23
CA SER A 144 0.29 16.60 -15.46
C SER A 144 -0.50 16.15 -14.22
N SER A 145 -0.11 15.04 -13.62
CA SER A 145 -0.69 14.52 -12.39
C SER A 145 -0.56 15.53 -11.24
N LYS A 146 0.66 16.11 -11.06
CA LYS A 146 0.88 17.16 -10.07
C LYS A 146 -0.03 18.38 -10.29
N ALA A 147 -0.15 18.84 -11.54
CA ALA A 147 -1.03 19.95 -11.88
C ALA A 147 -2.52 19.63 -11.60
N GLY A 148 -2.93 18.39 -11.81
CA GLY A 148 -4.25 17.87 -11.45
C GLY A 148 -4.48 17.92 -9.94
N ILE A 149 -3.58 17.39 -9.14
CA ILE A 149 -3.66 17.38 -7.66
C ILE A 149 -3.70 18.80 -7.09
N ILE A 150 -2.94 19.74 -7.63
CA ILE A 150 -2.98 21.14 -7.19
C ILE A 150 -4.39 21.73 -7.31
N LYS A 151 -5.14 21.34 -8.34
CA LYS A 151 -6.51 21.83 -8.60
C LYS A 151 -7.58 21.10 -7.77
N THR A 152 -7.36 19.83 -7.44
CA THR A 152 -8.41 18.97 -6.88
C THR A 152 -8.22 18.63 -5.40
N LYS A 153 -7.06 18.89 -4.82
CA LYS A 153 -6.77 18.59 -3.41
C LYS A 153 -7.77 19.25 -2.45
N PRO A 154 -8.22 18.56 -1.39
CA PRO A 154 -9.25 19.08 -0.49
C PRO A 154 -8.72 19.97 0.64
N PHE A 155 -7.46 20.38 0.62
CA PHE A 155 -6.81 21.23 1.63
C PHE A 155 -6.16 22.45 1.00
N PRO A 156 -5.98 23.57 1.75
CA PRO A 156 -5.48 24.84 1.20
C PRO A 156 -3.97 24.85 0.96
N ASP A 157 -3.20 24.09 1.75
CA ASP A 157 -1.74 24.13 1.76
C ASP A 157 -1.15 23.78 0.37
N PRO A 158 -0.01 24.40 -0.01
CA PRO A 158 0.59 24.17 -1.32
C PRO A 158 1.18 22.74 -1.44
N ILE A 159 1.19 22.21 -2.66
CA ILE A 159 1.93 20.98 -3.00
C ILE A 159 3.40 21.34 -3.18
N VAL A 160 4.27 20.78 -2.33
CA VAL A 160 5.71 21.07 -2.32
C VAL A 160 6.56 19.94 -2.94
N VAL A 161 5.93 18.87 -3.39
CA VAL A 161 6.60 17.71 -3.99
C VAL A 161 7.17 18.08 -5.35
N PRO A 162 8.49 17.99 -5.57
CA PRO A 162 9.08 18.18 -6.89
C PRO A 162 8.93 16.93 -7.77
N VAL A 163 8.85 17.15 -9.08
CA VAL A 163 9.11 16.15 -10.11
C VAL A 163 10.53 16.39 -10.60
N LEU A 164 11.41 15.41 -10.45
CA LEU A 164 12.83 15.51 -10.81
C LEU A 164 13.21 14.38 -11.78
N PRO A 165 14.19 14.63 -12.67
CA PRO A 165 14.73 13.56 -13.52
C PRO A 165 15.24 12.39 -12.67
N ALA A 166 14.90 11.18 -13.08
CA ALA A 166 15.39 9.96 -12.45
C ALA A 166 16.92 9.90 -12.52
N LYS A 167 17.53 9.64 -11.37
CA LYS A 167 18.97 9.34 -11.23
C LYS A 167 19.16 7.84 -10.96
N THR A 168 20.42 7.43 -10.81
CA THR A 168 20.77 6.06 -10.45
C THR A 168 20.02 5.64 -9.18
N PHE A 169 19.33 4.53 -9.28
CA PHE A 169 18.76 3.85 -8.12
C PHE A 169 19.81 2.93 -7.51
N TRP A 170 19.96 3.01 -6.21
CA TRP A 170 20.80 2.14 -5.41
C TRP A 170 19.93 1.36 -4.46
N GLU A 171 19.92 0.05 -4.58
CA GLU A 171 19.17 -0.82 -3.68
C GLU A 171 19.68 -0.71 -2.25
N ALA A 172 18.77 -0.63 -1.28
CA ALA A 172 19.13 -0.63 0.13
C ALA A 172 19.46 -2.06 0.58
N GLU A 173 20.14 -2.14 1.71
CA GLU A 173 20.61 -3.40 2.27
C GLU A 173 19.46 -4.38 2.51
N GLY A 174 19.71 -5.66 2.33
CA GLY A 174 18.69 -6.73 2.35
C GLY A 174 17.83 -6.81 3.62
N TYR A 175 18.31 -6.25 4.76
CA TYR A 175 17.50 -6.18 5.98
C TYR A 175 16.43 -5.07 5.92
N HIS A 176 16.48 -4.17 4.96
CA HIS A 176 15.46 -3.15 4.71
C HIS A 176 14.35 -3.67 3.79
N GLN A 177 14.66 -4.58 2.87
CA GLN A 177 13.70 -5.13 1.93
C GLN A 177 12.65 -5.95 2.67
N ASP A 178 11.38 -5.80 2.32
CA ASP A 178 10.24 -6.48 2.95
C ASP A 178 10.17 -6.28 4.48
N TYR A 179 10.67 -5.14 4.98
CA TYR A 179 10.75 -4.93 6.42
C TYR A 179 9.40 -5.14 7.12
N TYR A 180 8.32 -4.68 6.50
CA TYR A 180 6.96 -4.81 7.03
C TYR A 180 6.48 -6.28 7.08
N LYS A 181 6.96 -7.15 6.17
CA LYS A 181 6.69 -8.60 6.17
C LYS A 181 7.58 -9.33 7.18
N LYS A 182 8.88 -8.99 7.22
CA LYS A 182 9.87 -9.63 8.10
C LYS A 182 9.72 -9.22 9.56
N ASN A 183 9.27 -7.98 9.83
CA ASN A 183 9.15 -7.39 11.15
C ASN A 183 7.77 -6.74 11.42
N PRO A 184 6.64 -7.45 11.25
CA PRO A 184 5.31 -6.85 11.18
C PRO A 184 4.92 -6.07 12.45
N ARG A 185 5.31 -6.55 13.65
CA ARG A 185 5.01 -5.88 14.91
C ARG A 185 5.78 -4.57 15.06
N LYS A 186 7.09 -4.59 14.75
CA LYS A 186 7.96 -3.40 14.82
C LYS A 186 7.53 -2.36 13.80
N TYR A 187 7.25 -2.79 12.57
CA TYR A 187 6.75 -1.93 11.51
C TYR A 187 5.42 -1.26 11.89
N LYS A 188 4.45 -2.04 12.37
CA LYS A 188 3.14 -1.51 12.79
C LYS A 188 3.29 -0.49 13.92
N TYR A 189 4.14 -0.77 14.91
CA TYR A 189 4.43 0.16 16.01
C TYR A 189 5.03 1.46 15.48
N TYR A 190 6.05 1.38 14.62
CA TYR A 190 6.68 2.53 13.99
C TYR A 190 5.68 3.35 13.16
N ARG A 191 4.97 2.73 12.21
CA ARG A 191 4.00 3.43 11.33
C ARG A 191 2.90 4.15 12.12
N ASN A 192 2.37 3.51 13.15
CA ASN A 192 1.35 4.11 14.02
C ASN A 192 1.94 5.23 14.88
N GLY A 193 3.14 5.04 15.45
CA GLY A 193 3.84 6.04 16.24
C GLY A 193 4.13 7.32 15.44
N CYS A 194 4.51 7.16 14.17
CA CYS A 194 4.69 8.28 13.22
C CYS A 194 3.38 8.93 12.78
N ARG A 195 2.22 8.36 13.11
CA ARG A 195 0.89 8.88 12.77
C ARG A 195 0.68 9.08 11.26
N ARG A 196 1.39 8.30 10.41
CA ARG A 196 1.33 8.42 8.95
C ARG A 196 -0.11 8.35 8.46
N ASP A 197 -0.82 7.27 8.78
CA ASP A 197 -2.19 7.05 8.31
C ASP A 197 -3.18 8.11 8.85
N ALA A 198 -2.96 8.60 10.08
CA ALA A 198 -3.78 9.67 10.65
C ALA A 198 -3.60 11.01 9.91
N ARG A 199 -2.35 11.36 9.55
CA ARG A 199 -2.07 12.57 8.78
C ARG A 199 -2.60 12.49 7.36
N VAL A 200 -2.41 11.36 6.68
CA VAL A 200 -2.97 11.10 5.36
C VAL A 200 -4.50 11.24 5.39
N LYS A 201 -5.17 10.63 6.37
CA LYS A 201 -6.62 10.77 6.56
C LYS A 201 -7.04 12.23 6.83
N GLN A 202 -6.25 12.98 7.59
CA GLN A 202 -6.54 14.41 7.85
C GLN A 202 -6.52 15.22 6.57
N LEU A 203 -5.55 14.97 5.68
CA LEU A 203 -5.40 15.71 4.41
C LEU A 203 -6.44 15.28 3.37
N TRP A 204 -6.57 13.98 3.15
CA TRP A 204 -7.30 13.42 2.02
C TRP A 204 -8.70 12.90 2.36
N GLY A 205 -9.08 12.91 3.64
CA GLY A 205 -10.33 12.32 4.12
C GLY A 205 -10.23 10.81 4.38
N ALA A 206 -11.34 10.21 4.81
CA ALA A 206 -11.43 8.76 4.91
C ALA A 206 -11.58 8.17 3.50
N LYS A 207 -10.73 7.22 3.15
CA LYS A 207 -10.85 6.41 1.94
C LYS A 207 -11.39 5.05 2.28
#